data_4d7a4f64cdc8515e05748536493a6a13
#
_entry.id   4d7a4f64cdc8515e05748536493a6a13
#
_cell.length_a   1.000
_cell.length_b   1.000
_cell.length_c   1.000
_cell.angle_alpha   90.00
_cell.angle_beta   90.00
_cell.angle_gamma   90.00
#
_symmetry.space_group_name_H-M   'P 1'
#
loop_
_entity.id
_entity.type
_entity.pdbx_description
1 polymer ?
#
loop_
_entity_poly.entity_id
_entity_poly.type
_entity_poly.pdbx_seq_one_letter_code
_entity_poly.pdbx_strand_id
1 'polypeptide(L)'
;MSLRADQKDYKAAYLKHWSTYQKYRASGSKSSQRLLLAYSVECGLKYILMKREKIYQVSNAQDEIQSLLKTHDFRKLLKKLMLVKFYTFPIIKTIHNEVVQPEQYHELCRYSIQPKDNDDTSIEEFEEMLVIWICLQ
;
A
#
# COMPACT_ATOMS: atom_id res chain seq x y z
N MET A 1 -19.76 -5.95 9.07
CA MET A 1 -19.21 -7.17 8.41
C MET A 1 -18.34 -6.75 7.22
N SER A 2 -17.11 -7.22 7.18
CA SER A 2 -16.19 -6.90 6.08
C SER A 2 -16.51 -7.71 4.84
N LEU A 3 -16.35 -7.09 3.67
CA LEU A 3 -16.40 -7.82 2.42
C LEU A 3 -15.18 -8.73 2.29
N ARG A 4 -15.39 -9.89 1.68
CA ARG A 4 -14.31 -10.84 1.42
C ARG A 4 -13.52 -10.41 0.18
N ALA A 5 -12.19 -10.43 0.29
CA ALA A 5 -11.30 -10.23 -0.86
C ALA A 5 -10.35 -11.42 -0.95
N ASP A 6 -10.30 -12.06 -2.10
CA ASP A 6 -9.43 -13.19 -2.39
C ASP A 6 -8.20 -12.75 -3.19
N GLN A 7 -7.28 -13.68 -3.48
CA GLN A 7 -6.05 -13.36 -4.20
C GLN A 7 -6.31 -12.61 -5.51
N LYS A 8 -7.26 -13.09 -6.31
CA LYS A 8 -7.62 -12.47 -7.60
C LYS A 8 -8.15 -11.04 -7.43
N ASP A 9 -8.87 -10.79 -6.31
CA ASP A 9 -9.43 -9.47 -6.03
C ASP A 9 -8.33 -8.46 -5.70
N TYR A 10 -7.35 -8.86 -4.90
CA TYR A 10 -6.18 -8.02 -4.59
C TYR A 10 -5.35 -7.73 -5.85
N LYS A 11 -5.14 -8.74 -6.70
CA LYS A 11 -4.43 -8.55 -7.97
C LYS A 11 -5.15 -7.56 -8.88
N ALA A 12 -6.45 -7.73 -9.05
CA ALA A 12 -7.26 -6.84 -9.89
C ALA A 12 -7.28 -5.41 -9.35
N ALA A 13 -7.42 -5.25 -8.03
CA ALA A 13 -7.43 -3.93 -7.37
C ALA A 13 -6.07 -3.22 -7.53
N TYR A 14 -4.97 -3.93 -7.29
CA TYR A 14 -3.63 -3.35 -7.44
C TYR A 14 -3.39 -2.87 -8.87
N LEU A 15 -3.73 -3.66 -9.87
CA LEU A 15 -3.54 -3.29 -11.27
C LEU A 15 -4.43 -2.12 -11.67
N LYS A 16 -5.68 -2.11 -11.24
CA LYS A 16 -6.63 -1.03 -11.52
C LYS A 16 -6.16 0.29 -10.93
N HIS A 17 -5.78 0.29 -9.66
CA HIS A 17 -5.33 1.51 -8.99
C HIS A 17 -4.02 2.02 -9.57
N TRP A 18 -3.10 1.13 -9.90
CA TRP A 18 -1.84 1.50 -10.56
C TRP A 18 -2.08 2.12 -11.94
N SER A 19 -2.94 1.50 -12.75
CA SER A 19 -3.29 2.00 -14.07
C SER A 19 -3.94 3.39 -13.99
N THR A 20 -4.87 3.59 -13.05
CA THR A 20 -5.53 4.88 -12.85
C THR A 20 -4.54 5.93 -12.36
N TYR A 21 -3.66 5.58 -11.44
CA TYR A 21 -2.60 6.45 -10.95
C TYR A 21 -1.71 6.95 -12.10
N GLN A 22 -1.22 6.04 -12.94
CA GLN A 22 -0.36 6.39 -14.07
C GLN A 22 -1.07 7.31 -15.07
N LYS A 23 -2.34 7.03 -15.35
CA LYS A 23 -3.14 7.79 -16.32
C LYS A 23 -3.36 9.24 -15.89
N TYR A 24 -3.61 9.47 -14.61
CA TYR A 24 -3.97 10.79 -14.08
C TYR A 24 -2.87 11.46 -13.26
N ARG A 25 -1.66 10.90 -13.25
CA ARG A 25 -0.54 11.35 -12.42
C ARG A 25 -0.24 12.85 -12.58
N ALA A 26 -0.32 13.37 -13.80
CA ALA A 26 0.04 14.77 -14.10
C ALA A 26 -1.16 15.73 -13.98
N SER A 27 -2.40 15.23 -13.93
CA SER A 27 -3.60 16.06 -14.05
C SER A 27 -4.57 15.97 -12.87
N GLY A 28 -4.46 14.93 -12.03
CA GLY A 28 -5.34 14.78 -10.87
C GLY A 28 -4.87 15.57 -9.66
N SER A 29 -5.72 15.66 -8.62
CA SER A 29 -5.31 16.25 -7.36
C SER A 29 -4.25 15.37 -6.69
N LYS A 30 -3.30 15.99 -5.99
CA LYS A 30 -2.26 15.25 -5.27
C LYS A 30 -2.83 14.30 -4.21
N SER A 31 -3.88 14.72 -3.52
CA SER A 31 -4.59 13.89 -2.54
C SER A 31 -5.11 12.59 -3.16
N SER A 32 -5.81 12.71 -4.30
CA SER A 32 -6.36 11.56 -4.99
C SER A 32 -5.26 10.64 -5.51
N GLN A 33 -4.16 11.22 -6.02
CA GLN A 33 -3.01 10.46 -6.50
C GLN A 33 -2.37 9.65 -5.37
N ARG A 34 -2.19 10.25 -4.19
CA ARG A 34 -1.65 9.53 -3.01
C ARG A 34 -2.52 8.34 -2.64
N LEU A 35 -3.83 8.55 -2.64
CA LEU A 35 -4.79 7.51 -2.27
C LEU A 35 -4.71 6.33 -3.25
N LEU A 36 -4.69 6.61 -4.55
CA LEU A 36 -4.59 5.58 -5.58
C LEU A 36 -3.28 4.79 -5.47
N LEU A 37 -2.17 5.48 -5.28
CA LEU A 37 -0.86 4.85 -5.17
C LEU A 37 -0.77 3.99 -3.90
N ALA A 38 -1.25 4.51 -2.77
CA ALA A 38 -1.27 3.77 -1.51
C ALA A 38 -2.12 2.49 -1.62
N TYR A 39 -3.29 2.56 -2.23
CA TYR A 39 -4.14 1.39 -2.43
C TYR A 39 -3.50 0.38 -3.38
N SER A 40 -2.82 0.84 -4.44
CA SER A 40 -2.11 -0.04 -5.35
C SER A 40 -1.03 -0.82 -4.59
N VAL A 41 -0.23 -0.16 -3.76
CA VAL A 41 0.81 -0.80 -2.96
C VAL A 41 0.21 -1.79 -1.98
N GLU A 42 -0.79 -1.38 -1.21
CA GLU A 42 -1.42 -2.25 -0.21
C GLU A 42 -1.99 -3.50 -0.85
N CYS A 43 -2.80 -3.35 -1.90
CA CYS A 43 -3.41 -4.48 -2.60
C CYS A 43 -2.35 -5.36 -3.26
N GLY A 44 -1.31 -4.75 -3.84
CA GLY A 44 -0.22 -5.47 -4.47
C GLY A 44 0.57 -6.32 -3.49
N LEU A 45 0.93 -5.76 -2.33
CA LEU A 45 1.65 -6.51 -1.29
C LEU A 45 0.79 -7.66 -0.74
N LYS A 46 -0.50 -7.45 -0.54
CA LYS A 46 -1.42 -8.50 -0.11
C LYS A 46 -1.57 -9.60 -1.16
N TYR A 47 -1.62 -9.22 -2.43
CA TYR A 47 -1.62 -10.18 -3.53
C TYR A 47 -0.37 -11.06 -3.49
N ILE A 48 0.82 -10.45 -3.38
CA ILE A 48 2.08 -11.20 -3.32
C ILE A 48 2.15 -12.10 -2.10
N LEU A 49 1.67 -11.63 -0.94
CA LEU A 49 1.59 -12.44 0.26
C LEU A 49 0.76 -13.71 0.04
N MET A 50 -0.44 -13.57 -0.49
CA MET A 50 -1.30 -14.71 -0.77
C MET A 50 -0.69 -15.64 -1.82
N LYS A 51 -0.06 -15.08 -2.84
CA LYS A 51 0.63 -15.86 -3.88
C LYS A 51 1.76 -16.71 -3.31
N ARG A 52 2.61 -16.11 -2.45
CA ARG A 52 3.72 -16.83 -1.80
C ARG A 52 3.25 -17.92 -0.86
N GLU A 53 2.17 -17.66 -0.12
CA GLU A 53 1.59 -18.62 0.81
C GLU A 53 0.67 -19.64 0.11
N LYS A 54 0.52 -19.54 -1.21
CA LYS A 54 -0.34 -20.41 -2.05
C LYS A 54 -1.80 -20.40 -1.58
N ILE A 55 -2.29 -19.23 -1.18
CA ILE A 55 -3.65 -19.01 -0.70
C ILE A 55 -4.43 -18.28 -1.79
N TYR A 56 -5.41 -18.93 -2.38
CA TYR A 56 -6.27 -18.32 -3.40
C TYR A 56 -7.51 -17.68 -2.79
N GLN A 57 -8.06 -18.30 -1.75
CA GLN A 57 -9.24 -17.82 -1.04
C GLN A 57 -8.86 -17.44 0.38
N VAL A 58 -9.27 -16.25 0.81
CA VAL A 58 -8.92 -15.73 2.14
C VAL A 58 -9.44 -16.64 3.26
N SER A 59 -10.56 -17.34 3.05
CA SER A 59 -11.11 -18.26 4.04
C SER A 59 -10.17 -19.44 4.36
N ASN A 60 -9.23 -19.74 3.47
CA ASN A 60 -8.24 -20.82 3.67
C ASN A 60 -6.96 -20.33 4.35
N ALA A 61 -6.86 -19.04 4.64
CA ALA A 61 -5.68 -18.46 5.29
C ALA A 61 -5.71 -18.74 6.79
N GLN A 62 -4.54 -19.00 7.38
CA GLN A 62 -4.38 -19.07 8.82
C GLN A 62 -4.61 -17.68 9.44
N ASP A 63 -4.93 -17.65 10.75
CA ASP A 63 -5.29 -16.44 11.48
C ASP A 63 -4.22 -15.33 11.35
N GLU A 64 -2.94 -15.69 11.40
CA GLU A 64 -1.84 -14.73 11.21
C GLU A 64 -1.94 -14.04 9.86
N ILE A 65 -2.14 -14.81 8.80
CA ILE A 65 -2.24 -14.27 7.44
C ILE A 65 -3.53 -13.44 7.29
N GLN A 66 -4.63 -13.91 7.83
CA GLN A 66 -5.89 -13.14 7.80
C GLN A 66 -5.73 -11.78 8.50
N SER A 67 -5.03 -11.73 9.63
CA SER A 67 -4.72 -10.47 10.31
C SER A 67 -3.89 -9.53 9.43
N LEU A 68 -2.87 -10.07 8.75
CA LEU A 68 -2.05 -9.27 7.83
C LEU A 68 -2.85 -8.75 6.64
N LEU A 69 -3.81 -9.53 6.14
CA LEU A 69 -4.67 -9.09 5.03
C LEU A 69 -5.65 -8.00 5.45
N LYS A 70 -5.88 -7.80 6.74
CA LYS A 70 -6.72 -6.71 7.27
C LYS A 70 -5.95 -5.46 7.65
N THR A 71 -4.61 -5.53 7.68
CA THR A 71 -3.79 -4.38 8.08
C THR A 71 -3.69 -3.34 6.97
N HIS A 72 -3.50 -2.08 7.38
CA HIS A 72 -3.14 -0.98 6.48
C HIS A 72 -1.69 -0.54 6.70
N ASP A 73 -0.94 -1.27 7.54
CA ASP A 73 0.44 -0.95 7.88
C ASP A 73 1.39 -1.64 6.89
N PHE A 74 1.96 -0.87 5.97
CA PHE A 74 2.90 -1.37 4.98
C PHE A 74 4.11 -2.06 5.62
N ARG A 75 4.56 -1.56 6.77
CA ARG A 75 5.73 -2.11 7.44
C ARG A 75 5.52 -3.56 7.89
N LYS A 76 4.31 -3.88 8.36
CA LYS A 76 3.96 -5.27 8.72
C LYS A 76 3.98 -6.20 7.51
N LEU A 77 3.46 -5.73 6.38
CA LEU A 77 3.47 -6.48 5.13
C LEU A 77 4.89 -6.66 4.61
N LEU A 78 5.70 -5.60 4.62
CA LEU A 78 7.09 -5.65 4.20
C LEU A 78 7.91 -6.61 5.07
N LYS A 79 7.67 -6.61 6.38
CA LYS A 79 8.34 -7.52 7.30
C LYS A 79 8.00 -8.98 6.99
N LYS A 80 6.73 -9.29 6.79
CA LYS A 80 6.28 -10.65 6.45
C LYS A 80 6.86 -11.12 5.12
N LEU A 81 6.97 -10.23 4.14
CA LEU A 81 7.53 -10.52 2.84
C LEU A 81 9.07 -10.48 2.81
N MET A 82 9.70 -10.20 3.96
CA MET A 82 11.16 -10.13 4.12
C MET A 82 11.80 -9.03 3.26
N LEU A 83 11.11 -7.89 3.14
CA LEU A 83 11.53 -6.75 2.31
C LEU A 83 12.09 -5.58 3.10
N VAL A 84 12.07 -5.62 4.43
CA VAL A 84 12.45 -4.47 5.28
C VAL A 84 13.91 -4.03 5.10
N LYS A 85 14.79 -4.91 4.61
CA LYS A 85 16.19 -4.56 4.34
C LYS A 85 16.34 -3.70 3.08
N PHE A 86 15.38 -3.78 2.16
CA PHE A 86 15.46 -3.12 0.86
C PHE A 86 14.50 -1.95 0.74
N TYR A 87 13.39 -1.97 1.47
CA TYR A 87 12.32 -0.99 1.39
C TYR A 87 11.94 -0.56 2.80
N THR A 88 12.42 0.62 3.21
CA THR A 88 12.12 1.18 4.53
C THR A 88 11.08 2.27 4.39
N PHE A 89 9.98 2.16 5.15
CA PHE A 89 8.94 3.18 5.17
C PHE A 89 9.57 4.51 5.62
N PRO A 90 9.46 5.58 4.83
CA PRO A 90 10.12 6.85 5.16
C PRO A 90 9.45 7.53 6.36
N ILE A 91 10.21 8.40 7.02
CA ILE A 91 9.67 9.25 8.08
C ILE A 91 8.87 10.36 7.42
N ILE A 92 7.57 10.45 7.74
CA ILE A 92 6.65 11.44 7.17
C ILE A 92 6.13 12.33 8.28
N LYS A 93 6.11 13.63 8.02
CA LYS A 93 5.47 14.63 8.88
C LYS A 93 4.40 15.37 8.12
N THR A 94 3.31 15.71 8.79
CA THR A 94 2.29 16.59 8.23
C THR A 94 2.79 18.04 8.21
N ILE A 95 2.07 18.92 7.53
CA ILE A 95 2.39 20.36 7.52
C ILE A 95 2.35 20.98 8.92
N HIS A 96 1.70 20.30 9.89
CA HIS A 96 1.65 20.71 11.30
C HIS A 96 2.72 20.03 12.16
N ASN A 97 3.75 19.41 11.53
CA ASN A 97 4.85 18.71 12.21
C ASN A 97 4.45 17.46 13.00
N GLU A 98 3.27 16.92 12.76
CA GLU A 98 2.87 15.64 13.35
C GLU A 98 3.55 14.49 12.61
N VAL A 99 4.20 13.60 13.36
CA VAL A 99 4.84 12.42 12.78
C VAL A 99 3.76 11.39 12.42
N VAL A 100 3.79 10.90 11.19
CA VAL A 100 2.84 9.89 10.70
C VAL A 100 3.46 8.51 10.89
N GLN A 101 2.88 7.70 11.76
CA GLN A 101 3.29 6.31 11.93
C GLN A 101 2.86 5.48 10.72
N PRO A 102 3.57 4.38 10.37
CA PRO A 102 3.18 3.55 9.23
C PRO A 102 1.71 3.08 9.27
N GLU A 103 1.20 2.74 10.45
CA GLU A 103 -0.20 2.31 10.61
C GLU A 103 -1.21 3.45 10.43
N GLN A 104 -0.76 4.70 10.46
CA GLN A 104 -1.60 5.89 10.26
C GLN A 104 -1.57 6.41 8.83
N TYR A 105 -0.68 5.90 7.99
CA TYR A 105 -0.51 6.45 6.65
C TYR A 105 -1.78 6.36 5.81
N HIS A 106 -2.57 5.29 5.97
CA HIS A 106 -3.83 5.15 5.26
C HIS A 106 -4.83 6.26 5.61
N GLU A 107 -4.81 6.75 6.86
CA GLU A 107 -5.65 7.87 7.29
C GLU A 107 -5.22 9.17 6.62
N LEU A 108 -3.91 9.40 6.52
CA LEU A 108 -3.39 10.56 5.79
C LEU A 108 -3.92 10.58 4.35
N CYS A 109 -3.87 9.43 3.67
CA CYS A 109 -4.35 9.32 2.30
C CYS A 109 -5.88 9.44 2.21
N ARG A 110 -6.60 8.78 3.11
CA ARG A 110 -8.07 8.74 3.09
C ARG A 110 -8.69 10.11 3.39
N TYR A 111 -8.10 10.84 4.33
CA TYR A 111 -8.66 12.11 4.79
C TYR A 111 -7.97 13.32 4.17
N SER A 112 -7.15 13.13 3.16
CA SER A 112 -6.43 14.18 2.45
C SER A 112 -5.60 15.09 3.36
N ILE A 113 -4.99 14.49 4.39
CA ILE A 113 -4.08 15.22 5.27
C ILE A 113 -2.80 15.51 4.51
N GLN A 114 -2.36 16.77 4.52
CA GLN A 114 -1.22 17.18 3.70
C GLN A 114 0.11 16.90 4.40
N PRO A 115 1.01 16.11 3.79
CA PRO A 115 2.38 15.98 4.28
C PRO A 115 3.24 17.18 3.85
N LYS A 116 4.41 17.34 4.48
CA LYS A 116 5.41 18.28 4.00
C LYS A 116 5.89 17.86 2.60
N ASP A 117 6.26 18.84 1.75
CA ASP A 117 6.59 18.60 0.35
C ASP A 117 7.68 17.55 0.15
N ASN A 118 8.77 17.63 0.93
CA ASN A 118 9.87 16.66 0.82
C ASN A 118 9.44 15.25 1.24
N ASP A 119 8.58 15.15 2.24
CA ASP A 119 8.07 13.89 2.74
C ASP A 119 7.09 13.27 1.74
N ASP A 120 6.28 14.11 1.08
CA ASP A 120 5.37 13.67 0.03
C ASP A 120 6.15 13.03 -1.14
N THR A 121 7.24 13.68 -1.56
CA THR A 121 8.12 13.15 -2.60
C THR A 121 8.77 11.83 -2.17
N SER A 122 9.25 11.75 -0.93
CA SER A 122 9.89 10.54 -0.41
C SER A 122 8.94 9.35 -0.37
N ILE A 123 7.69 9.55 0.06
CA ILE A 123 6.72 8.45 0.11
C ILE A 123 6.28 8.04 -1.30
N GLU A 124 6.13 8.99 -2.22
CA GLU A 124 5.79 8.69 -3.61
C GLU A 124 6.86 7.81 -4.26
N GLU A 125 8.13 8.17 -4.11
CA GLU A 125 9.24 7.38 -4.63
C GLU A 125 9.29 5.99 -4.01
N PHE A 126 9.10 5.88 -2.70
CA PHE A 126 9.05 4.61 -1.98
C PHE A 126 7.94 3.71 -2.52
N GLU A 127 6.75 4.26 -2.70
CA GLU A 127 5.59 3.51 -3.17
C GLU A 127 5.73 3.10 -4.63
N GLU A 128 6.24 3.98 -5.50
CA GLU A 128 6.49 3.64 -6.91
C GLU A 128 7.52 2.51 -7.04
N MET A 129 8.57 2.53 -6.23
CA MET A 129 9.56 1.46 -6.21
C MET A 129 8.94 0.13 -5.78
N LEU A 130 8.03 0.14 -4.80
CA LEU A 130 7.32 -1.06 -4.37
C LEU A 130 6.42 -1.61 -5.48
N VAL A 131 5.70 -0.75 -6.20
CA VAL A 131 4.86 -1.21 -7.30
C VAL A 131 5.71 -1.87 -8.40
N ILE A 132 6.85 -1.29 -8.73
CA ILE A 132 7.78 -1.87 -9.70
C ILE A 132 8.22 -3.27 -9.22
N TRP A 133 8.59 -3.39 -7.96
CA TRP A 133 8.95 -4.69 -7.38
C TRP A 133 7.79 -5.69 -7.49
N ILE A 134 6.57 -5.28 -7.16
CA ILE A 134 5.37 -6.13 -7.24
C ILE A 134 5.17 -6.62 -8.69
N CYS A 135 5.32 -5.73 -9.67
CA CYS A 135 5.17 -6.06 -11.08
C CYS A 135 6.15 -7.13 -11.55
N LEU A 136 7.32 -7.23 -10.93
CA LEU A 136 8.36 -8.18 -11.28
C LEU A 136 8.19 -9.55 -10.60
N GLN A 137 7.23 -9.72 -9.75
CA GLN A 137 6.95 -10.99 -9.09
C GLN A 137 5.99 -11.85 -9.92
#